data_d557b3b5f30d9d13e44119a867bd792b
#
_entry.id   d557b3b5f30d9d13e44119a867bd792b
#
_cell.length_a   1.000
_cell.length_b   1.000
_cell.length_c   1.000
_cell.angle_alpha   90.00
_cell.angle_beta   90.00
_cell.angle_gamma   90.00
#
_symmetry.space_group_name_H-M   'P 1'
#
loop_
_entity.id
_entity.type
_entity.pdbx_description
1 polymer ?
#
loop_
_entity_poly.entity_id
_entity_poly.type
_entity_poly.pdbx_seq_one_letter_code
_entity_poly.pdbx_strand_id
1 'polypeptide(L)'
;KEVALGWAVGYSTAKRIDEINILQATQEAMHKALDKLSLVPEFLLVDGNYFKPYKNIQCNCIISGDDTYLSIAAASILAKTARDKYIYDLCEENPELDEKYGIKSNKGYGAKKHREGIMKYGIEDEHRRTFGICKNY
;
A
#
# COMPACT_ATOMS: atom_id res chain seq x y z
N LYS A 1 1.74 7.69 17.30
CA LYS A 1 1.82 6.32 17.86
C LYS A 1 1.62 6.27 19.38
N GLU A 2 2.10 7.27 20.10
CA GLU A 2 2.06 7.31 21.58
C GLU A 2 0.65 7.42 22.17
N VAL A 3 -0.29 8.04 21.44
CA VAL A 3 -1.68 8.23 21.90
C VAL A 3 -2.65 7.14 21.42
N ALA A 4 -2.21 6.26 20.52
CA ALA A 4 -3.03 5.16 20.04
C ALA A 4 -2.93 3.95 20.98
N LEU A 5 -4.05 3.31 21.30
CA LEU A 5 -4.10 2.06 22.08
C LEU A 5 -3.41 0.89 21.35
N GLY A 6 -3.42 0.92 20.01
CA GLY A 6 -2.75 -0.02 19.16
C GLY A 6 -2.66 0.50 17.74
N TRP A 7 -1.69 0.01 16.99
CA TRP A 7 -1.55 0.27 15.56
C TRP A 7 -0.88 -0.91 14.87
N ALA A 8 -1.20 -1.11 13.61
CA ALA A 8 -0.59 -2.13 12.79
C ALA A 8 -0.58 -1.72 11.32
N VAL A 9 0.30 -2.34 10.54
CA VAL A 9 0.37 -2.14 9.10
C VAL A 9 0.27 -3.50 8.40
N GLY A 10 -0.61 -3.59 7.42
CA GLY A 10 -0.72 -4.71 6.49
C GLY A 10 -0.28 -4.29 5.10
N TYR A 11 0.19 -5.24 4.30
CA TYR A 11 0.57 -5.00 2.92
C TYR A 11 0.32 -6.22 2.03
N SER A 12 0.25 -5.98 0.74
CA SER A 12 0.19 -6.99 -0.31
C SER A 12 1.33 -6.76 -1.32
N THR A 13 1.90 -7.85 -1.83
CA THR A 13 2.98 -7.82 -2.82
C THR A 13 2.47 -7.45 -4.21
N ALA A 14 3.38 -7.03 -5.10
CA ALA A 14 3.07 -6.78 -6.51
C ALA A 14 2.43 -8.01 -7.17
N LYS A 15 3.01 -9.19 -6.94
CA LYS A 15 2.45 -10.47 -7.42
C LYS A 15 1.02 -10.69 -6.94
N ARG A 16 0.73 -10.46 -5.65
CA ARG A 16 -0.63 -10.62 -5.12
C ARG A 16 -1.62 -9.64 -5.74
N ILE A 17 -1.18 -8.40 -6.01
CA ILE A 17 -2.01 -7.41 -6.72
C ILE A 17 -2.35 -7.88 -8.14
N ASP A 18 -1.40 -8.48 -8.83
CA ASP A 18 -1.62 -9.02 -10.17
C ASP A 18 -2.59 -10.22 -10.19
N GLU A 19 -2.58 -11.03 -9.13
CA GLU A 19 -3.48 -12.19 -8.99
C GLU A 19 -4.95 -11.79 -8.72
N ILE A 20 -5.19 -10.82 -7.83
CA ILE A 20 -6.53 -10.53 -7.31
C ILE A 20 -7.02 -9.10 -7.58
N ASN A 21 -6.28 -8.28 -8.30
CA ASN A 21 -6.40 -6.84 -8.54
C ASN A 21 -6.14 -5.96 -7.30
N ILE A 22 -5.94 -4.65 -7.56
CA ILE A 22 -5.57 -3.68 -6.52
C ILE A 22 -6.65 -3.50 -5.46
N LEU A 23 -7.93 -3.53 -5.85
CA LEU A 23 -9.03 -3.36 -4.90
C LEU A 23 -9.04 -4.50 -3.88
N GLN A 24 -9.01 -5.74 -4.33
CA GLN A 24 -9.01 -6.91 -3.45
C GLN A 24 -7.72 -7.00 -2.63
N ALA A 25 -6.57 -6.67 -3.21
CA ALA A 25 -5.30 -6.65 -2.50
C ALA A 25 -5.27 -5.57 -1.39
N THR A 26 -5.90 -4.41 -1.62
CA THR A 26 -6.05 -3.37 -0.60
C THR A 26 -6.94 -3.87 0.55
N GLN A 27 -8.07 -4.51 0.25
CA GLN A 27 -8.94 -5.09 1.28
C GLN A 27 -8.19 -6.16 2.11
N GLU A 28 -7.45 -7.03 1.44
CA GLU A 28 -6.62 -8.04 2.11
C GLU A 28 -5.55 -7.40 3.00
N ALA A 29 -4.89 -6.33 2.55
CA ALA A 29 -3.90 -5.61 3.35
C ALA A 29 -4.54 -4.95 4.59
N MET A 30 -5.73 -4.35 4.46
CA MET A 30 -6.47 -3.80 5.59
C MET A 30 -6.85 -4.88 6.60
N HIS A 31 -7.34 -6.04 6.15
CA HIS A 31 -7.65 -7.18 7.02
C HIS A 31 -6.39 -7.69 7.75
N LYS A 32 -5.26 -7.82 7.05
CA LYS A 32 -3.97 -8.18 7.67
C LYS A 32 -3.52 -7.17 8.74
N ALA A 33 -3.79 -5.89 8.55
CA ALA A 33 -3.51 -4.88 9.58
C ALA A 33 -4.40 -5.08 10.81
N LEU A 34 -5.69 -5.32 10.61
CA LEU A 34 -6.64 -5.60 11.70
C LEU A 34 -6.28 -6.88 12.47
N ASP A 35 -5.86 -7.93 11.78
CA ASP A 35 -5.44 -9.20 12.42
C ASP A 35 -4.17 -9.04 13.27
N LYS A 36 -3.33 -8.05 12.99
CA LYS A 36 -2.10 -7.74 13.74
C LYS A 36 -2.32 -6.85 14.96
N LEU A 37 -3.52 -6.28 15.13
CA LEU A 37 -3.80 -5.47 16.31
C LEU A 37 -3.80 -6.34 17.57
N SER A 38 -3.23 -5.80 18.64
CA SER A 38 -3.23 -6.45 19.97
C SER A 38 -4.58 -6.37 20.69
N LEU A 39 -5.50 -5.56 20.16
CA LEU A 39 -6.86 -5.38 20.67
C LEU A 39 -7.88 -5.52 19.53
N VAL A 40 -9.07 -5.95 19.85
CA VAL A 40 -10.17 -6.05 18.89
C VAL A 40 -10.92 -4.71 18.85
N PRO A 41 -11.01 -4.04 17.70
CA PRO A 41 -11.77 -2.81 17.58
C PRO A 41 -13.28 -3.09 17.69
N GLU A 42 -14.02 -2.20 18.32
CA GLU A 42 -15.50 -2.29 18.41
C GLU A 42 -16.18 -1.78 17.15
N PHE A 43 -15.51 -0.87 16.41
CA PHE A 43 -16.03 -0.23 15.22
C PHE A 43 -14.89 0.17 14.26
N LEU A 44 -15.14 0.15 12.95
CA LEU A 44 -14.18 0.52 11.92
C LEU A 44 -14.62 1.78 11.17
N LEU A 45 -13.72 2.74 11.05
CA LEU A 45 -13.82 3.85 10.11
C LEU A 45 -12.82 3.60 8.98
N VAL A 46 -13.32 3.56 7.76
CA VAL A 46 -12.49 3.22 6.58
C VAL A 46 -12.58 4.35 5.55
N ASP A 47 -11.42 4.79 5.07
CA ASP A 47 -11.39 5.75 3.97
C ASP A 47 -11.85 5.10 2.66
N GLY A 48 -12.70 5.82 1.92
CA GLY A 48 -13.25 5.37 0.65
C GLY A 48 -14.73 5.00 0.71
N ASN A 49 -15.19 4.27 -0.30
CA ASN A 49 -16.61 3.95 -0.50
C ASN A 49 -16.93 2.44 -0.39
N TYR A 50 -15.93 1.63 -0.11
CA TYR A 50 -16.10 0.19 -0.04
C TYR A 50 -15.12 -0.46 0.94
N PHE A 51 -15.64 -1.32 1.80
CA PHE A 51 -14.85 -2.21 2.66
C PHE A 51 -15.51 -3.59 2.74
N LYS A 52 -14.71 -4.62 2.53
CA LYS A 52 -15.17 -5.99 2.68
C LYS A 52 -15.37 -6.29 4.16
N PRO A 53 -16.54 -6.85 4.57
CA PRO A 53 -16.80 -7.14 5.98
C PRO A 53 -15.65 -7.87 6.66
N TYR A 54 -15.30 -7.42 7.87
CA TYR A 54 -14.27 -8.03 8.69
C TYR A 54 -14.87 -8.56 9.98
N LYS A 55 -14.92 -9.90 10.11
CA LYS A 55 -15.58 -10.56 11.23
C LYS A 55 -17.01 -9.99 11.42
N ASN A 56 -17.45 -9.83 12.65
CA ASN A 56 -18.77 -9.24 12.98
C ASN A 56 -18.65 -7.77 13.44
N ILE A 57 -17.61 -7.06 12.99
CA ILE A 57 -17.37 -5.68 13.40
C ILE A 57 -18.04 -4.74 12.41
N GLN A 58 -18.84 -3.80 12.94
CA GLN A 58 -19.48 -2.78 12.13
C GLN A 58 -18.46 -1.82 11.54
N CYS A 59 -18.67 -1.37 10.32
CA CYS A 59 -17.83 -0.38 9.67
C CYS A 59 -18.63 0.70 8.95
N ASN A 60 -18.08 1.89 8.90
CA ASN A 60 -18.50 2.97 8.00
C ASN A 60 -17.38 3.31 7.03
N CYS A 61 -17.71 3.31 5.75
CA CYS A 61 -16.85 3.84 4.69
C CYS A 61 -17.13 5.34 4.52
N ILE A 62 -16.07 6.15 4.48
CA ILE A 62 -16.17 7.60 4.45
C ILE A 62 -15.29 8.11 3.32
N ILE A 63 -15.89 8.72 2.31
CA ILE A 63 -15.16 9.33 1.19
C ILE A 63 -14.38 10.53 1.72
N SER A 64 -13.09 10.62 1.42
CA SER A 64 -12.15 11.62 1.96
C SER A 64 -12.17 11.62 3.50
N GLY A 65 -12.16 10.43 4.07
CA GLY A 65 -12.25 10.26 5.52
C GLY A 65 -11.02 10.80 6.25
N ASP A 66 -9.88 10.84 5.61
CA ASP A 66 -8.64 11.42 6.12
C ASP A 66 -8.70 12.96 6.30
N ASP A 67 -9.55 13.65 5.54
CA ASP A 67 -9.82 15.07 5.74
C ASP A 67 -10.78 15.33 6.91
N THR A 68 -11.55 14.32 7.31
CA THR A 68 -12.66 14.48 8.27
C THR A 68 -12.37 13.86 9.64
N TYR A 69 -11.68 12.71 9.67
CA TYR A 69 -11.43 11.93 10.87
C TYR A 69 -9.95 11.77 11.16
N LEU A 70 -9.52 12.27 12.31
CA LEU A 70 -8.11 12.20 12.75
C LEU A 70 -7.56 10.77 12.80
N SER A 71 -8.38 9.78 13.17
CA SER A 71 -7.98 8.38 13.20
C SER A 71 -7.68 7.83 11.81
N ILE A 72 -8.48 8.21 10.80
CA ILE A 72 -8.24 7.83 9.40
C ILE A 72 -6.99 8.53 8.87
N ALA A 73 -6.84 9.85 9.12
CA ALA A 73 -5.64 10.60 8.75
C ALA A 73 -4.36 9.99 9.35
N ALA A 74 -4.41 9.63 10.64
CA ALA A 74 -3.28 8.99 11.31
C ALA A 74 -2.94 7.62 10.71
N ALA A 75 -3.94 6.80 10.39
CA ALA A 75 -3.75 5.51 9.72
C ALA A 75 -3.16 5.67 8.32
N SER A 76 -3.62 6.66 7.54
CA SER A 76 -3.10 7.00 6.22
C SER A 76 -1.61 7.38 6.28
N ILE A 77 -1.23 8.23 7.24
CA ILE A 77 0.18 8.62 7.46
C ILE A 77 1.03 7.42 7.84
N LEU A 78 0.55 6.54 8.72
CA LEU A 78 1.28 5.31 9.10
C LEU A 78 1.50 4.39 7.90
N ALA A 79 0.47 4.16 7.10
CA ALA A 79 0.55 3.32 5.91
C ALA A 79 1.54 3.90 4.89
N LYS A 80 1.47 5.20 4.61
CA LYS A 80 2.36 5.90 3.70
C LYS A 80 3.81 5.86 4.17
N THR A 81 4.06 6.14 5.45
CA THR A 81 5.40 6.11 6.04
C THR A 81 6.00 4.70 6.01
N ALA A 82 5.18 3.67 6.30
CA ALA A 82 5.61 2.28 6.22
C ALA A 82 5.97 1.88 4.79
N ARG A 83 5.18 2.32 3.80
CA ARG A 83 5.49 2.09 2.40
C ARG A 83 6.78 2.78 1.97
N ASP A 84 6.95 4.04 2.33
CA ASP A 84 8.17 4.78 1.99
C ASP A 84 9.42 4.11 2.59
N LYS A 85 9.32 3.67 3.84
CA LYS A 85 10.41 2.90 4.48
C LYS A 85 10.69 1.61 3.71
N TYR A 86 9.67 0.83 3.36
CA TYR A 86 9.84 -0.40 2.57
C TYR A 86 10.61 -0.14 1.26
N ILE A 87 10.26 0.93 0.55
CA ILE A 87 10.94 1.30 -0.70
C ILE A 87 12.41 1.68 -0.45
N TYR A 88 12.70 2.39 0.63
CA TYR A 88 14.09 2.71 0.99
C TYR A 88 14.89 1.46 1.31
N ASP A 89 14.36 0.61 2.18
CA ASP A 89 15.01 -0.66 2.57
C ASP A 89 15.28 -1.54 1.32
N LEU A 90 14.28 -1.65 0.43
CA LEU A 90 14.40 -2.39 -0.83
C LEU A 90 15.52 -1.83 -1.74
N CYS A 91 15.66 -0.51 -1.83
CA CYS A 91 16.73 0.12 -2.61
C CYS A 91 18.11 0.02 -1.93
N GLU A 92 18.17 -0.13 -0.61
CA GLU A 92 19.43 -0.40 0.08
C GLU A 92 19.89 -1.85 -0.14
N GLU A 93 18.97 -2.79 -0.14
CA GLU A 93 19.24 -4.20 -0.45
C GLU A 93 19.57 -4.41 -1.94
N ASN A 94 18.92 -3.63 -2.83
CA ASN A 94 19.06 -3.72 -4.29
C ASN A 94 19.26 -2.35 -4.92
N PRO A 95 20.49 -1.77 -4.86
CA PRO A 95 20.76 -0.43 -5.38
C PRO A 95 20.44 -0.26 -6.88
N GLU A 96 20.56 -1.33 -7.66
CA GLU A 96 20.25 -1.32 -9.09
C GLU A 96 18.79 -0.91 -9.39
N LEU A 97 17.85 -1.17 -8.48
CA LEU A 97 16.45 -0.79 -8.66
C LEU A 97 16.29 0.73 -8.72
N ASP A 98 17.04 1.46 -7.89
CA ASP A 98 17.02 2.92 -7.94
C ASP A 98 17.77 3.47 -9.14
N GLU A 99 18.90 2.88 -9.50
CA GLU A 99 19.67 3.28 -10.69
C GLU A 99 18.85 3.13 -11.97
N LYS A 100 18.23 1.97 -12.16
CA LYS A 100 17.42 1.62 -13.35
C LYS A 100 16.10 2.41 -13.41
N TYR A 101 15.37 2.51 -12.30
CA TYR A 101 13.97 2.95 -12.30
C TYR A 101 13.70 4.21 -11.48
N GLY A 102 14.66 4.69 -10.67
CA GLY A 102 14.52 5.86 -9.79
C GLY A 102 13.49 5.66 -8.67
N ILE A 103 13.34 4.42 -8.19
CA ILE A 103 12.27 4.02 -7.26
C ILE A 103 12.37 4.78 -5.94
N LYS A 104 13.56 5.08 -5.46
CA LYS A 104 13.79 5.83 -4.22
C LYS A 104 13.12 7.20 -4.22
N SER A 105 13.08 7.87 -5.37
CA SER A 105 12.44 9.17 -5.55
C SER A 105 10.96 9.07 -5.94
N ASN A 106 10.62 8.19 -6.87
CA ASN A 106 9.27 8.09 -7.43
C ASN A 106 8.34 7.11 -6.68
N LYS A 107 8.86 6.36 -5.71
CA LYS A 107 8.12 5.39 -4.88
C LYS A 107 7.33 4.34 -5.69
N GLY A 108 7.82 4.02 -6.89
CA GLY A 108 7.15 3.10 -7.80
C GLY A 108 5.97 3.71 -8.58
N TYR A 109 5.77 5.03 -8.50
CA TYR A 109 4.82 5.73 -9.36
C TYR A 109 5.36 5.87 -10.78
N GLY A 110 4.45 6.01 -11.77
CA GLY A 110 4.78 6.09 -13.20
C GLY A 110 5.45 7.40 -13.64
N ALA A 111 6.45 7.87 -12.90
CA ALA A 111 7.29 9.00 -13.26
C ALA A 111 8.10 8.73 -14.54
N LYS A 112 8.60 9.79 -15.18
CA LYS A 112 9.34 9.68 -16.45
C LYS A 112 10.50 8.69 -16.34
N LYS A 113 11.39 8.85 -15.35
CA LYS A 113 12.54 7.96 -15.14
C LYS A 113 12.12 6.49 -14.95
N HIS A 114 11.03 6.24 -14.22
CA HIS A 114 10.52 4.88 -14.01
C HIS A 114 10.06 4.24 -15.32
N ARG A 115 9.29 4.97 -16.14
CA ARG A 115 8.84 4.47 -17.45
C ARG A 115 9.99 4.24 -18.41
N GLU A 116 10.95 5.16 -18.48
CA GLU A 116 12.16 5.01 -19.29
C GLU A 116 13.00 3.81 -18.84
N GLY A 117 13.10 3.59 -17.53
CA GLY A 117 13.75 2.42 -16.96
C GLY A 117 13.08 1.12 -17.41
N ILE A 118 11.74 1.03 -17.31
CA ILE A 118 10.99 -0.14 -17.77
C ILE A 118 11.21 -0.39 -19.28
N MET A 119 11.15 0.66 -20.10
CA MET A 119 11.39 0.51 -21.55
C MET A 119 12.81 0.03 -21.87
N LYS A 120 13.80 0.40 -21.07
CA LYS A 120 15.21 0.07 -21.30
C LYS A 120 15.63 -1.27 -20.72
N TYR A 121 15.17 -1.60 -19.52
CA TYR A 121 15.65 -2.75 -18.74
C TYR A 121 14.59 -3.84 -18.53
N GLY A 122 13.35 -3.60 -18.95
CA GLY A 122 12.23 -4.49 -18.66
C GLY A 122 11.66 -4.28 -17.26
N ILE A 123 10.98 -5.30 -16.76
CA ILE A 123 10.35 -5.30 -15.43
C ILE A 123 11.07 -6.27 -14.48
N GLU A 124 11.05 -5.96 -13.20
CA GLU A 124 11.50 -6.81 -12.09
C GLU A 124 10.29 -7.32 -11.28
N ASP A 125 10.52 -8.20 -10.33
CA ASP A 125 9.46 -8.85 -9.53
C ASP A 125 8.62 -7.86 -8.69
N GLU A 126 9.19 -6.69 -8.38
CA GLU A 126 8.50 -5.61 -7.65
C GLU A 126 7.52 -4.82 -8.52
N HIS A 127 7.55 -5.01 -9.84
CA HIS A 127 6.61 -4.36 -10.74
C HIS A 127 5.29 -5.13 -10.80
N ARG A 128 4.20 -4.36 -10.84
CA ARG A 128 2.85 -4.91 -11.06
C ARG A 128 2.63 -5.12 -12.55
N ARG A 129 2.67 -6.38 -12.99
CA ARG A 129 2.56 -6.76 -14.40
C ARG A 129 1.27 -6.33 -15.07
N THR A 130 0.21 -6.17 -14.28
CA THR A 130 -1.12 -5.75 -14.77
C THR A 130 -1.29 -4.22 -14.88
N PHE A 131 -0.25 -3.41 -14.59
CA PHE A 131 -0.34 -1.96 -14.54
C PHE A 131 0.44 -1.24 -15.65
N GLY A 132 -0.20 -0.22 -16.23
CA GLY A 132 0.44 0.72 -17.15
C GLY A 132 1.25 0.02 -18.26
N ILE A 133 2.49 0.48 -18.47
CA ILE A 133 3.38 -0.08 -19.50
C ILE A 133 3.92 -1.47 -19.14
N CYS A 134 3.87 -1.88 -17.86
CA CYS A 134 4.30 -3.21 -17.44
C CYS A 134 3.52 -4.35 -18.14
N LYS A 135 2.29 -4.05 -18.61
CA LYS A 135 1.46 -5.01 -19.36
C LYS A 135 2.09 -5.50 -20.68
N ASN A 136 3.10 -4.81 -21.15
CA ASN A 136 3.78 -5.12 -22.41
C ASN A 136 4.97 -6.06 -22.22
N TYR A 137 5.25 -6.47 -20.97
CA TYR A 137 6.34 -7.34 -20.55
C TYR A 137 5.79 -8.53 -19.76
#